data_2a64f8f6d16e4166ee02eb9a195e4dcc
#
_entry.id   2a64f8f6d16e4166ee02eb9a195e4dcc
#
_cell.length_a   1.000
_cell.length_b   1.000
_cell.length_c   1.000
_cell.angle_alpha   90.00
_cell.angle_beta   90.00
_cell.angle_gamma   90.00
#
_symmetry.space_group_name_H-M   'P 1'
#
loop_
_entity.id
_entity.type
_entity.pdbx_description
1 polymer ?
#
loop_
_entity_poly.entity_id
_entity_poly.type
_entity_poly.pdbx_seq_one_letter_code
_entity_poly.pdbx_strand_id
1 'polypeptide(L)'
;SAHSPALSIAVAQINFTVGDIAGNAQKIITAARQAYADGARLVLTPELSICGYAAEDLFLRPAFMQACNEAVQHIAQALADLPHLSVVVGHPMGGDSRTRSVAIQQRFNAASVLREGQIVAHYSKRELPNYQVFDERRYFTPGHDVCVFEAGEPNNTVRVGLLICEDAWYVAPAQQSKAAGAELLAVIN
;
A
#
# COMPACT_ATOMS: atom_id res chain seq x y z
N SER A 1 21.43 21.07 21.41
CA SER A 1 21.37 20.27 20.16
C SER A 1 19.90 20.07 19.80
N ALA A 2 19.46 20.72 18.74
CA ALA A 2 18.14 20.50 18.17
C ALA A 2 18.12 19.03 17.67
N HIS A 3 17.32 18.19 18.32
CA HIS A 3 17.04 16.86 17.74
C HIS A 3 16.34 17.08 16.40
N SER A 4 16.97 16.64 15.32
CA SER A 4 16.27 16.51 14.04
C SER A 4 15.06 15.61 14.26
N PRO A 5 13.91 15.97 13.71
CA PRO A 5 12.73 15.15 13.79
C PRO A 5 13.02 13.74 13.24
N ALA A 6 12.85 12.73 14.04
CA ALA A 6 13.07 11.34 13.65
C ALA A 6 11.72 10.64 13.48
N LEU A 7 11.39 10.25 12.25
CA LEU A 7 10.28 9.35 11.99
C LEU A 7 10.73 7.90 12.24
N SER A 8 10.11 7.22 13.19
CA SER A 8 10.32 5.79 13.40
C SER A 8 9.47 4.99 12.43
N ILE A 9 10.12 4.16 11.61
CA ILE A 9 9.50 3.36 10.57
C ILE A 9 9.68 1.87 10.91
N ALA A 10 8.62 1.09 10.80
CA ALA A 10 8.66 -0.35 10.86
C ALA A 10 8.38 -0.96 9.48
N VAL A 11 9.20 -1.91 9.08
CA VAL A 11 8.98 -2.71 7.88
C VAL A 11 8.48 -4.09 8.32
N ALA A 12 7.25 -4.43 7.96
CA ALA A 12 6.61 -5.68 8.33
C ALA A 12 7.01 -6.79 7.35
N GLN A 13 8.12 -7.46 7.62
CA GLN A 13 8.56 -8.64 6.89
C GLN A 13 7.83 -9.88 7.42
N ILE A 14 6.66 -10.14 6.86
CA ILE A 14 5.77 -11.21 7.30
C ILE A 14 5.54 -12.17 6.14
N ASN A 15 5.44 -13.45 6.45
CA ASN A 15 5.07 -14.47 5.48
C ASN A 15 3.55 -14.47 5.27
N PHE A 16 3.11 -13.88 4.16
CA PHE A 16 1.70 -13.86 3.78
C PHE A 16 1.32 -15.13 3.00
N THR A 17 0.08 -15.57 3.20
CA THR A 17 -0.45 -16.76 2.53
C THR A 17 -1.31 -16.34 1.34
N VAL A 18 -1.01 -16.88 0.15
CA VAL A 18 -1.79 -16.58 -1.07
C VAL A 18 -3.25 -17.00 -0.86
N GLY A 19 -4.16 -16.04 -1.09
CA GLY A 19 -5.61 -16.24 -0.98
C GLY A 19 -6.19 -16.19 0.43
N ASP A 20 -5.37 -16.19 1.48
CA ASP A 20 -5.84 -16.06 2.88
C ASP A 20 -5.99 -14.60 3.29
N ILE A 21 -6.98 -13.93 2.73
CA ILE A 21 -7.22 -12.49 2.95
C ILE A 21 -7.41 -12.19 4.44
N ALA A 22 -8.25 -12.95 5.14
CA ALA A 22 -8.55 -12.73 6.55
C ALA A 22 -7.32 -12.96 7.45
N GLY A 23 -6.57 -14.04 7.21
CA GLY A 23 -5.35 -14.33 7.95
C GLY A 23 -4.25 -13.29 7.70
N ASN A 24 -4.09 -12.85 6.46
CA ASN A 24 -3.13 -11.80 6.10
C ASN A 24 -3.49 -10.45 6.76
N ALA A 25 -4.77 -10.07 6.74
CA ALA A 25 -5.25 -8.87 7.42
C ALA A 25 -4.94 -8.91 8.92
N GLN A 26 -5.16 -10.04 9.58
CA GLN A 26 -4.86 -10.19 10.99
C GLN A 26 -3.35 -10.08 11.29
N LYS A 27 -2.50 -10.63 10.43
CA LYS A 27 -1.04 -10.49 10.54
C LYS A 27 -0.62 -9.02 10.46
N ILE A 28 -1.21 -8.25 9.55
CA ILE A 28 -0.95 -6.81 9.39
C ILE A 28 -1.38 -6.05 10.65
N ILE A 29 -2.57 -6.29 11.16
CA ILE A 29 -3.09 -5.65 12.37
C ILE A 29 -2.16 -5.91 13.55
N THR A 30 -1.78 -7.16 13.76
CA THR A 30 -0.89 -7.56 14.87
C THR A 30 0.47 -6.88 14.76
N ALA A 31 1.07 -6.89 13.56
CA ALA A 31 2.37 -6.26 13.32
C ALA A 31 2.32 -4.73 13.52
N ALA A 32 1.27 -4.07 13.03
CA ALA A 32 1.10 -2.63 13.16
C ALA A 32 0.93 -2.20 14.63
N ARG A 33 0.16 -2.95 15.42
CA ARG A 33 0.00 -2.69 16.86
C ARG A 33 1.31 -2.85 17.60
N GLN A 34 2.07 -3.91 17.31
CA GLN A 34 3.38 -4.12 17.93
C GLN A 34 4.35 -2.99 17.55
N ALA A 35 4.43 -2.65 16.27
CA ALA A 35 5.29 -1.57 15.79
C ALA A 35 4.95 -0.23 16.46
N TYR A 36 3.66 0.06 16.63
CA TYR A 36 3.20 1.27 17.33
C TYR A 36 3.64 1.29 18.79
N ALA A 37 3.51 0.17 19.49
CA ALA A 37 3.96 0.03 20.87
C ALA A 37 5.49 0.22 20.99
N ASP A 38 6.24 -0.16 19.96
CA ASP A 38 7.69 0.02 19.85
C ASP A 38 8.10 1.44 19.40
N GLY A 39 7.13 2.33 19.19
CA GLY A 39 7.36 3.74 18.86
C GLY A 39 7.26 4.10 17.36
N ALA A 40 6.96 3.14 16.49
CA ALA A 40 6.79 3.44 15.06
C ALA A 40 5.55 4.31 14.80
N ARG A 41 5.66 5.19 13.81
CA ARG A 41 4.55 6.02 13.31
C ARG A 41 4.29 5.83 11.81
N LEU A 42 5.11 5.04 11.17
CA LEU A 42 4.90 4.55 9.80
C LEU A 42 5.20 3.05 9.77
N VAL A 43 4.25 2.27 9.28
CA VAL A 43 4.40 0.83 9.05
C VAL A 43 4.24 0.55 7.57
N LEU A 44 5.19 -0.17 6.99
CA LEU A 44 5.16 -0.60 5.59
C LEU A 44 4.91 -2.10 5.54
N THR A 45 3.93 -2.52 4.75
CA THR A 45 3.69 -3.93 4.42
C THR A 45 4.18 -4.22 3.00
N PRO A 46 4.43 -5.50 2.65
CA PRO A 46 4.83 -5.88 1.31
C PRO A 46 3.79 -5.56 0.23
N GLU A 47 4.26 -5.53 -1.02
CA GLU A 47 3.42 -5.53 -2.21
C GLU A 47 2.40 -6.67 -2.15
N LEU A 48 1.12 -6.37 -2.47
CA LEU A 48 0.02 -7.34 -2.46
C LEU A 48 -0.13 -8.15 -1.15
N SER A 49 0.23 -7.58 -0.02
CA SER A 49 0.25 -8.27 1.27
C SER A 49 -1.12 -8.79 1.71
N ILE A 50 -2.22 -8.15 1.31
CA ILE A 50 -3.58 -8.61 1.64
C ILE A 50 -3.88 -9.99 1.05
N CYS A 51 -3.44 -10.25 -0.18
CA CYS A 51 -3.78 -11.48 -0.89
C CYS A 51 -2.61 -12.43 -1.10
N GLY A 52 -1.39 -11.99 -0.80
CA GLY A 52 -0.16 -12.70 -1.12
C GLY A 52 0.22 -12.58 -2.60
N TYR A 53 1.50 -12.66 -2.88
CA TYR A 53 2.05 -12.61 -4.24
C TYR A 53 2.45 -14.03 -4.69
N ALA A 54 2.06 -14.52 -5.86
CA ALA A 54 1.13 -13.94 -6.82
C ALA A 54 -0.21 -14.70 -6.75
N ALA A 55 -1.31 -13.96 -6.62
CA ALA A 55 -2.64 -14.56 -6.55
C ALA A 55 -3.21 -14.93 -7.93
N GLU A 56 -2.54 -14.55 -9.01
CA GLU A 56 -2.81 -14.95 -10.41
C GLU A 56 -4.28 -14.75 -10.81
N ASP A 57 -4.91 -15.80 -11.33
CA ASP A 57 -6.29 -15.73 -11.84
C ASP A 57 -7.35 -15.41 -10.78
N LEU A 58 -7.00 -15.40 -9.48
CA LEU A 58 -7.89 -14.91 -8.44
C LEU A 58 -8.25 -13.43 -8.66
N PHE A 59 -7.33 -12.62 -9.20
CA PHE A 59 -7.61 -11.22 -9.51
C PHE A 59 -8.75 -11.02 -10.53
N LEU A 60 -9.07 -12.04 -11.31
CA LEU A 60 -10.16 -12.00 -12.30
C LEU A 60 -11.53 -12.22 -11.66
N ARG A 61 -11.58 -12.60 -10.38
CA ARG A 61 -12.82 -12.89 -9.65
C ARG A 61 -13.30 -11.64 -8.90
N PRO A 62 -14.48 -11.10 -9.24
CA PRO A 62 -15.01 -9.90 -8.58
C PRO A 62 -15.16 -10.05 -7.06
N ALA A 63 -15.60 -11.21 -6.59
CA ALA A 63 -15.74 -11.49 -5.16
C ALA A 63 -14.38 -11.46 -4.42
N PHE A 64 -13.30 -11.92 -5.05
CA PHE A 64 -11.96 -11.84 -4.49
C PHE A 64 -11.48 -10.38 -4.38
N MET A 65 -11.69 -9.58 -5.41
CA MET A 65 -11.34 -8.16 -5.41
C MET A 65 -12.13 -7.39 -4.35
N GLN A 66 -13.42 -7.69 -4.21
CA GLN A 66 -14.25 -7.10 -3.16
C GLN A 66 -13.76 -7.48 -1.77
N ALA A 67 -13.44 -8.75 -1.53
CA ALA A 67 -12.91 -9.21 -0.25
C ALA A 67 -11.58 -8.52 0.11
N CYS A 68 -10.72 -8.27 -0.86
CA CYS A 68 -9.48 -7.48 -0.66
C CYS A 68 -9.80 -6.04 -0.23
N ASN A 69 -10.75 -5.37 -0.88
CA ASN A 69 -11.16 -4.02 -0.52
C ASN A 69 -11.76 -3.95 0.90
N GLU A 70 -12.62 -4.90 1.24
CA GLU A 70 -13.21 -5.00 2.57
C GLU A 70 -12.15 -5.23 3.66
N ALA A 71 -11.15 -6.05 3.36
CA ALA A 71 -10.03 -6.29 4.28
C ALA A 71 -9.22 -5.03 4.57
N VAL A 72 -8.98 -4.19 3.56
CA VAL A 72 -8.29 -2.89 3.75
C VAL A 72 -9.08 -1.99 4.69
N GLN A 73 -10.42 -1.90 4.49
CA GLN A 73 -11.31 -1.15 5.38
C GLN A 73 -11.30 -1.71 6.80
N HIS A 74 -11.34 -3.03 6.93
CA HIS A 74 -11.28 -3.70 8.23
C HIS A 74 -9.98 -3.37 8.99
N ILE A 75 -8.83 -3.39 8.31
CA ILE A 75 -7.56 -3.02 8.92
C ILE A 75 -7.59 -1.56 9.38
N ALA A 76 -8.09 -0.64 8.56
CA ALA A 76 -8.21 0.76 8.93
C ALA A 76 -9.01 0.93 10.22
N GLN A 77 -10.18 0.29 10.32
CA GLN A 77 -11.03 0.34 11.50
C GLN A 77 -10.36 -0.30 12.73
N ALA A 78 -9.71 -1.44 12.55
CA ALA A 78 -9.04 -2.15 13.64
C ALA A 78 -7.85 -1.38 14.23
N LEU A 79 -7.29 -0.42 13.51
CA LEU A 79 -6.15 0.42 13.94
C LEU A 79 -6.56 1.87 14.23
N ALA A 80 -7.87 2.16 14.27
CA ALA A 80 -8.39 3.53 14.44
C ALA A 80 -8.03 4.17 15.79
N ASP A 81 -7.78 3.36 16.80
CA ASP A 81 -7.41 3.78 18.16
C ASP A 81 -5.92 4.15 18.33
N LEU A 82 -5.12 4.05 17.27
CA LEU A 82 -3.69 4.35 17.30
C LEU A 82 -3.42 5.71 16.63
N PRO A 83 -3.37 6.81 17.41
CA PRO A 83 -3.21 8.15 16.84
C PRO A 83 -1.86 8.33 16.15
N HIS A 84 -1.87 9.07 15.05
CA HIS A 84 -0.70 9.45 14.26
C HIS A 84 0.04 8.28 13.59
N LEU A 85 -0.50 7.05 13.66
CA LEU A 85 0.05 5.92 12.92
C LEU A 85 -0.43 5.94 11.48
N SER A 86 0.52 5.88 10.54
CA SER A 86 0.25 5.61 9.13
C SER A 86 0.67 4.19 8.80
N VAL A 87 -0.21 3.42 8.17
CA VAL A 87 0.07 2.05 7.72
C VAL A 87 -0.12 1.98 6.21
N VAL A 88 0.92 1.58 5.50
CA VAL A 88 0.87 1.33 4.06
C VAL A 88 0.57 -0.13 3.82
N VAL A 89 -0.55 -0.40 3.17
CA VAL A 89 -1.03 -1.76 2.89
C VAL A 89 -1.04 -2.02 1.39
N GLY A 90 -0.27 -3.02 0.95
CA GLY A 90 -0.27 -3.49 -0.43
C GLY A 90 -1.48 -4.37 -0.72
N HIS A 91 -2.22 -4.06 -1.78
CA HIS A 91 -3.43 -4.81 -2.15
C HIS A 91 -3.80 -4.59 -3.62
N PRO A 92 -4.56 -5.53 -4.23
CA PRO A 92 -5.17 -5.27 -5.52
C PRO A 92 -6.36 -4.32 -5.34
N MET A 93 -6.54 -3.38 -6.27
CA MET A 93 -7.65 -2.42 -6.26
C MET A 93 -8.40 -2.50 -7.58
N GLY A 94 -9.73 -2.67 -7.54
CA GLY A 94 -10.61 -2.54 -8.70
C GLY A 94 -10.90 -1.08 -9.02
N GLY A 95 -11.06 -0.76 -10.30
CA GLY A 95 -11.56 0.55 -10.72
C GLY A 95 -13.01 0.77 -10.29
N ASP A 96 -13.41 2.04 -10.18
CA ASP A 96 -14.74 2.44 -9.70
C ASP A 96 -15.85 1.79 -10.54
N SER A 97 -16.72 1.01 -9.87
CA SER A 97 -17.85 0.32 -10.48
C SER A 97 -18.99 1.25 -10.95
N ARG A 98 -18.81 2.57 -10.86
CA ARG A 98 -19.81 3.58 -11.22
C ARG A 98 -19.97 3.79 -12.73
N THR A 99 -19.05 3.31 -13.54
CA THR A 99 -19.23 3.30 -14.99
C THR A 99 -19.85 1.97 -15.41
N ARG A 100 -21.16 1.97 -15.64
CA ARG A 100 -21.95 0.86 -16.20
C ARG A 100 -21.65 0.58 -17.69
N SER A 101 -20.44 0.74 -18.13
CA SER A 101 -20.00 0.26 -19.43
C SER A 101 -19.35 -1.11 -19.23
N VAL A 102 -19.66 -2.06 -20.09
CA VAL A 102 -19.05 -3.40 -20.17
C VAL A 102 -17.57 -3.31 -20.56
N ALA A 103 -16.95 -2.16 -20.37
CA ALA A 103 -15.52 -1.95 -20.50
C ALA A 103 -14.81 -2.74 -19.38
N ILE A 104 -13.80 -3.47 -19.76
CA ILE A 104 -12.83 -4.20 -18.95
C ILE A 104 -12.62 -3.44 -17.64
N GLN A 105 -13.06 -4.01 -16.52
CA GLN A 105 -12.82 -3.40 -15.21
C GLN A 105 -11.32 -3.27 -15.00
N GLN A 106 -10.84 -2.04 -14.92
CA GLN A 106 -9.44 -1.78 -14.64
C GLN A 106 -9.11 -2.25 -13.22
N ARG A 107 -8.00 -2.97 -13.10
CA ARG A 107 -7.45 -3.41 -11.81
C ARG A 107 -6.05 -2.85 -11.66
N PHE A 108 -5.70 -2.50 -10.45
CA PHE A 108 -4.40 -1.92 -10.11
C PHE A 108 -3.72 -2.74 -9.02
N ASN A 109 -2.42 -2.91 -9.15
CA ASN A 109 -1.56 -3.28 -8.05
C ASN A 109 -1.32 -2.01 -7.24
N ALA A 110 -1.89 -1.94 -6.05
CA ALA A 110 -2.03 -0.69 -5.31
C ALA A 110 -1.47 -0.78 -3.90
N ALA A 111 -1.31 0.37 -3.30
CA ALA A 111 -1.10 0.54 -1.88
C ALA A 111 -2.03 1.62 -1.35
N SER A 112 -2.59 1.38 -0.18
CA SER A 112 -3.39 2.36 0.56
C SER A 112 -2.67 2.79 1.81
N VAL A 113 -2.75 4.07 2.13
CA VAL A 113 -2.26 4.62 3.39
C VAL A 113 -3.43 4.76 4.35
N LEU A 114 -3.36 4.04 5.47
CA LEU A 114 -4.39 4.02 6.50
C LEU A 114 -3.94 4.86 7.68
N ARG A 115 -4.84 5.72 8.20
CA ARG A 115 -4.61 6.52 9.39
C ARG A 115 -5.93 6.75 10.11
N GLU A 116 -5.94 6.51 11.43
CA GLU A 116 -7.05 6.84 12.33
C GLU A 116 -8.42 6.40 11.80
N GLY A 117 -8.50 5.17 11.28
CA GLY A 117 -9.72 4.57 10.77
C GLY A 117 -10.08 4.93 9.33
N GLN A 118 -9.26 5.71 8.64
CA GLN A 118 -9.51 6.20 7.29
C GLN A 118 -8.44 5.76 6.30
N ILE A 119 -8.83 5.63 5.04
CA ILE A 119 -7.88 5.55 3.92
C ILE A 119 -7.60 6.98 3.49
N VAL A 120 -6.37 7.46 3.72
CA VAL A 120 -6.01 8.87 3.48
C VAL A 120 -5.30 9.09 2.14
N ALA A 121 -4.76 8.05 1.54
CA ALA A 121 -4.12 8.11 0.22
C ALA A 121 -4.10 6.75 -0.46
N HIS A 122 -4.00 6.76 -1.78
CA HIS A 122 -3.81 5.58 -2.63
C HIS A 122 -2.65 5.81 -3.59
N TYR A 123 -1.98 4.72 -3.95
CA TYR A 123 -1.01 4.66 -5.03
C TYR A 123 -1.23 3.43 -5.89
N SER A 124 -1.15 3.58 -7.20
CA SER A 124 -1.22 2.47 -8.15
C SER A 124 0.14 2.29 -8.83
N LYS A 125 0.68 1.09 -8.77
CA LYS A 125 1.96 0.72 -9.40
C LYS A 125 1.98 1.13 -10.86
N ARG A 126 3.07 1.75 -11.29
CA ARG A 126 3.22 2.31 -12.63
C ARG A 126 3.97 1.38 -13.57
N GLU A 127 5.01 0.73 -13.08
CA GLU A 127 5.88 -0.16 -13.83
C GLU A 127 5.52 -1.62 -13.52
N LEU A 128 4.87 -2.27 -14.48
CA LEU A 128 4.38 -3.64 -14.33
C LEU A 128 5.36 -4.61 -15.00
N PRO A 129 6.08 -5.46 -14.23
CA PRO A 129 6.96 -6.45 -14.81
C PRO A 129 6.18 -7.47 -15.64
N ASN A 130 6.69 -7.77 -16.83
CA ASN A 130 6.09 -8.71 -17.76
C ASN A 130 7.16 -9.56 -18.46
N TYR A 131 8.03 -10.15 -17.65
CA TYR A 131 9.14 -11.00 -18.09
C TYR A 131 9.35 -12.16 -17.12
N GLN A 132 9.89 -13.27 -17.62
CA GLN A 132 10.10 -14.51 -16.88
C GLN A 132 8.80 -15.01 -16.23
N VAL A 133 8.78 -15.13 -14.90
CA VAL A 133 7.62 -15.55 -14.11
C VAL A 133 6.63 -14.41 -13.82
N PHE A 134 6.98 -13.18 -14.19
CA PHE A 134 6.14 -12.02 -13.93
C PHE A 134 5.22 -11.75 -15.12
N ASP A 135 3.92 -11.71 -14.87
CA ASP A 135 2.87 -11.43 -15.86
C ASP A 135 1.83 -10.44 -15.31
N GLU A 136 2.32 -9.33 -14.72
CA GLU A 136 1.44 -8.37 -14.06
C GLU A 136 0.52 -7.64 -15.04
N ARG A 137 0.95 -7.43 -16.30
CA ARG A 137 0.12 -6.77 -17.33
C ARG A 137 -1.11 -7.58 -17.72
N ARG A 138 -1.13 -8.87 -17.44
CA ARG A 138 -2.32 -9.71 -17.64
C ARG A 138 -3.45 -9.31 -16.71
N TYR A 139 -3.12 -8.86 -15.48
CA TYR A 139 -4.07 -8.62 -14.42
C TYR A 139 -4.28 -7.14 -14.11
N PHE A 140 -3.25 -6.31 -14.28
CA PHE A 140 -3.24 -4.93 -13.81
C PHE A 140 -3.03 -3.92 -14.92
N THR A 141 -3.61 -2.73 -14.71
CA THR A 141 -3.39 -1.53 -15.51
C THR A 141 -2.30 -0.68 -14.83
N PRO A 142 -1.36 -0.07 -15.58
CA PRO A 142 -0.41 0.88 -15.02
C PRO A 142 -1.10 2.09 -14.41
N GLY A 143 -0.65 2.50 -13.21
CA GLY A 143 -1.03 3.77 -12.63
C GLY A 143 -0.30 4.95 -13.28
N HIS A 144 -0.75 6.17 -12.96
CA HIS A 144 -0.19 7.41 -13.53
C HIS A 144 0.10 8.49 -12.49
N ASP A 145 -0.49 8.37 -11.30
CA ASP A 145 -0.44 9.41 -10.28
C ASP A 145 0.74 9.24 -9.31
N VAL A 146 1.19 10.37 -8.79
CA VAL A 146 2.18 10.42 -7.70
C VAL A 146 1.42 10.39 -6.38
N CYS A 147 1.97 9.69 -5.38
CA CYS A 147 1.44 9.68 -4.03
C CYS A 147 2.49 10.19 -3.05
N VAL A 148 2.22 11.34 -2.44
CA VAL A 148 3.01 11.88 -1.33
C VAL A 148 2.06 12.16 -0.17
N PHE A 149 2.41 11.64 1.01
CA PHE A 149 1.63 11.83 2.23
C PHE A 149 2.53 12.19 3.40
N GLU A 150 1.96 12.80 4.42
CA GLU A 150 2.67 13.13 5.66
C GLU A 150 2.57 11.97 6.66
N ALA A 151 3.68 11.60 7.27
CA ALA A 151 3.76 10.60 8.33
C ALA A 151 4.51 11.13 9.55
N GLY A 152 4.12 10.71 10.74
CA GLY A 152 4.73 11.09 12.00
C GLY A 152 3.79 11.86 12.92
N GLU A 153 4.33 12.30 14.05
CA GLU A 153 3.61 13.12 15.04
C GLU A 153 3.32 14.52 14.48
N PRO A 154 2.26 15.21 14.92
CA PRO A 154 1.80 16.46 14.30
C PRO A 154 2.85 17.58 14.16
N ASN A 155 3.81 17.63 15.08
CA ASN A 155 4.88 18.64 15.04
C ASN A 155 6.19 18.10 14.45
N ASN A 156 6.15 16.91 13.88
CA ASN A 156 7.32 16.17 13.41
C ASN A 156 6.96 15.25 12.25
N THR A 157 6.32 15.80 11.22
CA THR A 157 5.93 15.05 10.05
C THR A 157 7.02 15.04 8.99
N VAL A 158 7.09 13.93 8.25
CA VAL A 158 7.94 13.74 7.07
C VAL A 158 7.04 13.47 5.88
N ARG A 159 7.31 14.11 4.75
CA ARG A 159 6.61 13.85 3.49
C ARG A 159 7.18 12.61 2.81
N VAL A 160 6.36 11.61 2.66
CA VAL A 160 6.72 10.29 2.15
C VAL A 160 6.13 10.10 0.76
N GLY A 161 6.99 9.83 -0.22
CA GLY A 161 6.60 9.38 -1.56
C GLY A 161 6.49 7.85 -1.59
N LEU A 162 5.38 7.32 -2.11
CA LEU A 162 5.11 5.89 -2.15
C LEU A 162 5.37 5.32 -3.54
N LEU A 163 6.14 4.24 -3.59
CA LEU A 163 6.42 3.46 -4.81
C LEU A 163 6.20 1.98 -4.52
N ILE A 164 5.98 1.20 -5.58
CA ILE A 164 5.82 -0.25 -5.49
C ILE A 164 6.87 -0.93 -6.38
N CYS A 165 7.76 -1.70 -5.75
CA CYS A 165 8.71 -2.63 -6.35
C CYS A 165 9.48 -2.04 -7.56
N GLU A 166 9.15 -2.48 -8.77
CA GLU A 166 9.84 -2.11 -10.02
C GLU A 166 9.76 -0.61 -10.35
N ASP A 167 8.80 0.14 -9.77
CA ASP A 167 8.76 1.60 -9.90
C ASP A 167 10.08 2.25 -9.47
N ALA A 168 10.77 1.67 -8.49
CA ALA A 168 12.04 2.18 -7.98
C ALA A 168 13.23 1.95 -8.92
N TRP A 169 13.08 1.13 -9.95
CA TRP A 169 14.13 0.85 -10.95
C TRP A 169 14.16 1.90 -12.07
N TYR A 170 13.16 2.74 -12.16
CA TYR A 170 13.01 3.77 -13.17
C TYR A 170 13.18 5.16 -12.55
N VAL A 171 13.73 6.06 -13.31
CA VAL A 171 14.06 7.40 -12.84
C VAL A 171 12.80 8.24 -12.60
N ALA A 172 11.82 8.14 -13.50
CA ALA A 172 10.66 9.02 -13.51
C ALA A 172 9.79 8.93 -12.24
N PRO A 173 9.42 7.75 -11.71
CA PRO A 173 8.59 7.70 -10.50
C PRO A 173 9.23 8.39 -9.28
N ALA A 174 10.53 8.15 -9.05
CA ALA A 174 11.25 8.77 -7.94
C ALA A 174 11.41 10.29 -8.13
N GLN A 175 11.74 10.75 -9.34
CA GLN A 175 11.87 12.17 -9.64
C GLN A 175 10.54 12.91 -9.46
N GLN A 176 9.44 12.33 -9.91
CA GLN A 176 8.11 12.93 -9.77
C GLN A 176 7.66 12.99 -8.30
N SER A 177 7.96 11.97 -7.51
CA SER A 177 7.73 11.99 -6.05
C SER A 177 8.53 13.11 -5.39
N LYS A 178 9.80 13.28 -5.74
CA LYS A 178 10.64 14.38 -5.26
C LYS A 178 10.07 15.73 -5.67
N ALA A 179 9.68 15.90 -6.92
CA ALA A 179 9.08 17.14 -7.43
C ALA A 179 7.75 17.48 -6.72
N ALA A 180 7.00 16.47 -6.30
CA ALA A 180 5.79 16.62 -5.49
C ALA A 180 6.06 16.89 -4.00
N GLY A 181 7.32 16.97 -3.59
CA GLY A 181 7.73 17.35 -2.25
C GLY A 181 8.11 16.19 -1.32
N ALA A 182 8.28 14.98 -1.82
CA ALA A 182 8.73 13.86 -1.00
C ALA A 182 10.13 14.11 -0.45
N GLU A 183 10.29 13.87 0.84
CA GLU A 183 11.57 13.92 1.58
C GLU A 183 12.14 12.51 1.77
N LEU A 184 11.27 11.51 1.72
CA LEU A 184 11.57 10.09 1.87
C LEU A 184 10.81 9.31 0.81
N LEU A 185 11.41 8.28 0.24
CA LEU A 185 10.72 7.30 -0.59
C LEU A 185 10.48 6.02 0.21
N ALA A 186 9.23 5.61 0.31
CA ALA A 186 8.82 4.30 0.81
C ALA A 186 8.55 3.39 -0.38
N VAL A 187 9.34 2.35 -0.52
CA VAL A 187 9.20 1.36 -1.60
C VAL A 187 8.77 0.04 -0.98
N ILE A 188 7.56 -0.41 -1.32
CA ILE A 188 7.09 -1.74 -0.92
C ILE A 188 7.33 -2.75 -2.05
N ASN A 189 7.75 -3.97 -1.68
CA ASN A 189 8.05 -5.05 -2.63
C ASN A 189 7.77 -6.42 -2.04
#